data_3464e94740a9e958b04ffb2e0bff2080
#
_entry.id   3464e94740a9e958b04ffb2e0bff2080
#
_cell.length_a   1.000
_cell.length_b   1.000
_cell.length_c   1.000
_cell.angle_alpha   90.00
_cell.angle_beta   90.00
_cell.angle_gamma   90.00
#
_symmetry.space_group_name_H-M   'P 1'
#
loop_
_entity.id
_entity.type
_entity.pdbx_description
1 polymer ?
#
loop_
_entity_poly.entity_id
_entity_poly.type
_entity_poly.pdbx_seq_one_letter_code
_entity_poly.pdbx_strand_id
1 'polypeptide(L)'
;YYFLGLAYYEAKGVVSPNIQKAEEYFRKAAEAGYSDAIKAIAELYMQSGQENGYEKAIEYLKTIAEGEHADIAYEGLMRIAVEQMNAQDYDDPQNSELYQKALRFETSGKEAGMTESLSKAFLDRGINLYNIEKYESAIAPLLLAAQMGESEAATHLGDLYFYGHGVDTDYEQSYYWFAKAAQSNNAYAQYSIAFMYIKGQFVEKDDTQVIKWMKLAAENGYTEAQKNMGE
;
A
#
# COMPACT_ATOMS: atom_id res chain seq x y z
N TYR A 1 10.28 25.61 8.93
CA TYR A 1 8.82 25.61 9.14
C TYR A 1 8.27 24.16 9.20
N TYR A 2 8.63 23.28 8.25
CA TYR A 2 8.10 21.91 8.21
C TYR A 2 8.29 21.14 9.53
N PHE A 3 9.53 21.10 10.06
CA PHE A 3 9.82 20.45 11.35
C PHE A 3 9.12 21.07 12.56
N LEU A 4 8.82 22.37 12.51
CA LEU A 4 7.99 23.02 13.52
C LEU A 4 6.52 22.55 13.39
N GLY A 5 6.03 22.40 12.19
CA GLY A 5 4.73 21.81 11.92
C GLY A 5 4.61 20.40 12.52
N LEU A 6 5.59 19.53 12.25
CA LEU A 6 5.66 18.17 12.83
C LEU A 6 5.72 18.21 14.37
N ALA A 7 6.53 19.10 14.96
CA ALA A 7 6.64 19.22 16.42
C ALA A 7 5.28 19.57 17.07
N TYR A 8 4.49 20.45 16.45
CA TYR A 8 3.15 20.77 16.93
C TYR A 8 2.14 19.67 16.65
N TYR A 9 2.30 18.93 15.57
CA TYR A 9 1.42 17.81 15.21
C TYR A 9 1.63 16.60 16.14
N GLU A 10 2.88 16.17 16.32
CA GLU A 10 3.26 14.98 17.08
C GLU A 10 3.49 15.26 18.58
N ALA A 11 3.37 16.50 19.03
CA ALA A 11 3.70 16.95 20.40
C ALA A 11 5.16 16.70 20.81
N LYS A 12 6.07 16.55 19.84
CA LYS A 12 7.50 16.33 20.13
C LYS A 12 8.20 17.66 20.47
N GLY A 13 8.63 17.78 21.73
CA GLY A 13 9.36 18.96 22.19
C GLY A 13 8.50 20.21 22.44
N VAL A 14 7.18 20.08 22.41
CA VAL A 14 6.20 21.13 22.73
C VAL A 14 5.19 20.64 23.77
N VAL A 15 4.52 21.56 24.43
CA VAL A 15 3.69 21.26 25.61
C VAL A 15 2.48 20.39 25.29
N SER A 16 1.88 20.53 24.11
CA SER A 16 0.72 19.74 23.64
C SER A 16 0.56 19.83 22.13
N PRO A 17 -0.08 18.85 21.50
CA PRO A 17 -0.45 18.92 20.08
C PRO A 17 -1.28 20.17 19.80
N ASN A 18 -0.99 20.85 18.71
CA ASN A 18 -1.75 22.01 18.27
C ASN A 18 -1.90 21.99 16.75
N ILE A 19 -3.06 21.51 16.33
CA ILE A 19 -3.39 21.31 14.90
C ILE A 19 -3.35 22.63 14.11
N GLN A 20 -3.84 23.74 14.70
CA GLN A 20 -3.85 25.05 14.04
C GLN A 20 -2.43 25.56 13.81
N LYS A 21 -1.54 25.40 14.79
CA LYS A 21 -0.13 25.78 14.63
C LYS A 21 0.60 24.85 13.66
N ALA A 22 0.32 23.56 13.72
CA ALA A 22 0.88 22.60 12.76
C ALA A 22 0.50 23.00 11.33
N GLU A 23 -0.78 23.29 11.07
CA GLU A 23 -1.26 23.76 9.77
C GLU A 23 -0.58 25.05 9.35
N GLU A 24 -0.49 26.05 10.23
CA GLU A 24 0.18 27.33 9.94
C GLU A 24 1.64 27.13 9.49
N TYR A 25 2.40 26.30 10.20
CA TYR A 25 3.80 26.03 9.87
C TYR A 25 3.94 25.17 8.61
N PHE A 26 3.07 24.20 8.37
CA PHE A 26 3.07 23.44 7.12
C PHE A 26 2.75 24.33 5.93
N ARG A 27 1.76 25.26 6.05
CA ARG A 27 1.47 26.23 4.97
C ARG A 27 2.68 27.11 4.65
N LYS A 28 3.35 27.65 5.66
CA LYS A 28 4.59 28.42 5.47
C LYS A 28 5.70 27.61 4.81
N ALA A 29 5.78 26.31 5.10
CA ALA A 29 6.75 25.43 4.46
C ALA A 29 6.39 25.15 2.99
N ALA A 30 5.11 24.92 2.69
CA ALA A 30 4.63 24.73 1.32
C ALA A 30 4.82 25.98 0.46
N GLU A 31 4.50 27.18 0.98
CA GLU A 31 4.75 28.49 0.34
C GLU A 31 6.24 28.75 0.07
N ALA A 32 7.13 28.19 0.91
CA ALA A 32 8.57 28.23 0.71
C ALA A 32 9.11 27.14 -0.24
N GLY A 33 8.23 26.39 -0.93
CA GLY A 33 8.59 25.36 -1.91
C GLY A 33 8.89 23.97 -1.32
N TYR A 34 8.56 23.74 -0.03
CA TYR A 34 8.78 22.42 0.57
C TYR A 34 7.58 21.49 0.30
N SER A 35 7.72 20.64 -0.69
CA SER A 35 6.62 19.83 -1.25
C SER A 35 6.02 18.83 -0.25
N ASP A 36 6.83 18.26 0.66
CA ASP A 36 6.32 17.34 1.69
C ASP A 36 5.31 18.01 2.63
N ALA A 37 5.34 19.34 2.74
CA ALA A 37 4.38 20.08 3.55
C ALA A 37 2.97 20.02 2.95
N ILE A 38 2.82 19.86 1.63
CA ILE A 38 1.53 19.69 0.95
C ILE A 38 0.90 18.38 1.39
N LYS A 39 1.68 17.28 1.40
CA LYS A 39 1.23 15.97 1.89
C LYS A 39 0.85 16.04 3.36
N ALA A 40 1.68 16.68 4.19
CA ALA A 40 1.45 16.83 5.62
C ALA A 40 0.16 17.61 5.94
N ILE A 41 -0.21 18.64 5.15
CA ILE A 41 -1.48 19.37 5.32
C ILE A 41 -2.66 18.46 4.98
N ALA A 42 -2.60 17.69 3.91
CA ALA A 42 -3.66 16.76 3.53
C ALA A 42 -3.87 15.69 4.62
N GLU A 43 -2.78 15.09 5.11
CA GLU A 43 -2.81 14.12 6.21
C GLU A 43 -3.36 14.72 7.51
N LEU A 44 -2.97 15.95 7.85
CA LEU A 44 -3.46 16.66 9.02
C LEU A 44 -4.98 16.82 8.98
N TYR A 45 -5.54 17.16 7.83
CA TYR A 45 -6.99 17.27 7.68
C TYR A 45 -7.68 15.90 7.85
N MET A 46 -7.16 14.84 7.21
CA MET A 46 -7.73 13.49 7.28
C MET A 46 -7.69 12.91 8.69
N GLN A 47 -6.59 13.14 9.44
CA GLN A 47 -6.35 12.54 10.76
C GLN A 47 -6.82 13.38 11.93
N SER A 48 -7.19 14.64 11.72
CA SER A 48 -7.55 15.58 12.78
C SER A 48 -8.84 15.23 13.56
N GLY A 49 -9.59 14.21 13.11
CA GLY A 49 -10.89 13.84 13.67
C GLY A 49 -11.96 14.93 13.49
N GLN A 50 -11.66 15.95 12.67
CA GLN A 50 -12.63 17.01 12.37
C GLN A 50 -13.71 16.47 11.43
N GLU A 51 -14.93 16.92 11.65
CA GLU A 51 -16.01 16.74 10.70
C GLU A 51 -15.59 17.26 9.32
N ASN A 52 -15.76 16.46 8.26
CA ASN A 52 -15.37 16.78 6.88
C ASN A 52 -13.83 16.87 6.62
N GLY A 53 -13.03 16.07 7.33
CA GLY A 53 -11.57 16.07 7.13
C GLY A 53 -11.12 15.71 5.70
N TYR A 54 -11.78 14.72 5.09
CA TYR A 54 -11.49 14.34 3.70
C TYR A 54 -11.89 15.44 2.71
N GLU A 55 -13.04 16.11 2.90
CA GLU A 55 -13.48 17.20 2.04
C GLU A 55 -12.49 18.37 2.06
N LYS A 56 -12.00 18.74 3.25
CA LYS A 56 -10.97 19.79 3.40
C LYS A 56 -9.66 19.40 2.73
N ALA A 57 -9.23 18.15 2.86
CA ALA A 57 -8.03 17.67 2.18
C ALA A 57 -8.18 17.73 0.66
N ILE A 58 -9.32 17.28 0.13
CA ILE A 58 -9.63 17.33 -1.31
C ILE A 58 -9.67 18.77 -1.81
N GLU A 59 -10.35 19.68 -1.10
CA GLU A 59 -10.43 21.10 -1.47
C GLU A 59 -9.03 21.72 -1.52
N TYR A 60 -8.21 21.50 -0.49
CA TYR A 60 -6.84 21.99 -0.47
C TYR A 60 -6.01 21.45 -1.64
N LEU A 61 -6.01 20.13 -1.87
CA LEU A 61 -5.24 19.52 -2.96
C LEU A 61 -5.70 20.01 -4.34
N LYS A 62 -7.00 20.26 -4.55
CA LYS A 62 -7.51 20.83 -5.81
C LYS A 62 -6.96 22.22 -6.07
N THR A 63 -6.74 23.04 -5.04
CA THR A 63 -6.13 24.37 -5.23
C THR A 63 -4.66 24.27 -5.65
N ILE A 64 -3.98 23.19 -5.27
CA ILE A 64 -2.58 22.94 -5.64
C ILE A 64 -2.45 22.29 -7.02
N ALA A 65 -3.46 21.52 -7.45
CA ALA A 65 -3.44 20.77 -8.71
C ALA A 65 -3.35 21.65 -9.98
N GLU A 66 -3.59 22.94 -9.87
CA GLU A 66 -3.46 23.91 -10.96
C GLU A 66 -2.06 24.58 -11.04
N GLY A 67 -1.14 24.21 -10.12
CA GLY A 67 0.16 24.87 -9.95
C GLY A 67 1.37 23.96 -10.18
N GLU A 68 2.52 24.42 -9.71
CA GLU A 68 3.84 23.77 -9.86
C GLU A 68 3.90 22.38 -9.21
N HIS A 69 3.08 22.11 -8.20
CA HIS A 69 3.04 20.85 -7.46
C HIS A 69 1.79 20.01 -7.79
N ALA A 70 1.32 20.09 -9.02
CA ALA A 70 0.15 19.35 -9.49
C ALA A 70 0.33 17.82 -9.37
N ASP A 71 1.54 17.30 -9.60
CA ASP A 71 1.92 15.90 -9.41
C ASP A 71 1.61 15.40 -8.00
N ILE A 72 2.04 16.14 -6.98
CA ILE A 72 1.82 15.82 -5.56
C ILE A 72 0.34 15.91 -5.21
N ALA A 73 -0.34 16.93 -5.73
CA ALA A 73 -1.77 17.12 -5.49
C ALA A 73 -2.60 15.97 -6.06
N TYR A 74 -2.31 15.52 -7.30
CA TYR A 74 -3.00 14.39 -7.91
C TYR A 74 -2.70 13.06 -7.21
N GLU A 75 -1.46 12.85 -6.74
CA GLU A 75 -1.11 11.71 -5.89
C GLU A 75 -1.99 11.67 -4.63
N GLY A 76 -2.08 12.78 -3.90
CA GLY A 76 -2.91 12.89 -2.70
C GLY A 76 -4.40 12.66 -3.00
N LEU A 77 -4.94 13.23 -4.08
CA LEU A 77 -6.34 13.03 -4.49
C LEU A 77 -6.64 11.58 -4.87
N MET A 78 -5.71 10.92 -5.57
CA MET A 78 -5.82 9.50 -5.92
C MET A 78 -5.83 8.63 -4.65
N ARG A 79 -4.90 8.86 -3.72
CA ARG A 79 -4.81 8.12 -2.46
C ARG A 79 -6.06 8.32 -1.60
N ILE A 80 -6.60 9.53 -1.51
CA ILE A 80 -7.86 9.80 -0.80
C ILE A 80 -9.02 9.02 -1.43
N ALA A 81 -9.12 8.97 -2.75
CA ALA A 81 -10.17 8.19 -3.40
C ALA A 81 -10.07 6.69 -3.06
N VAL A 82 -8.85 6.12 -3.05
CA VAL A 82 -8.60 4.74 -2.63
C VAL A 82 -8.94 4.52 -1.15
N GLU A 83 -8.59 5.46 -0.28
CA GLU A 83 -8.91 5.39 1.16
C GLU A 83 -10.42 5.37 1.45
N GLN A 84 -11.21 6.05 0.62
CA GLN A 84 -12.66 6.15 0.77
C GLN A 84 -13.41 4.95 0.16
N MET A 85 -12.76 4.09 -0.63
CA MET A 85 -13.37 2.90 -1.22
C MET A 85 -13.82 1.92 -0.14
N ASN A 86 -14.99 1.36 -0.32
CA ASN A 86 -15.58 0.31 0.52
C ASN A 86 -15.62 -1.04 -0.22
N ALA A 87 -16.14 -2.08 0.40
CA ALA A 87 -16.18 -3.42 -0.17
C ALA A 87 -16.86 -3.47 -1.56
N GLN A 88 -17.97 -2.76 -1.74
CA GLN A 88 -18.70 -2.74 -3.01
C GLN A 88 -17.89 -2.08 -4.14
N ASP A 89 -17.11 -1.02 -3.82
CA ASP A 89 -16.24 -0.37 -4.79
C ASP A 89 -15.13 -1.30 -5.28
N TYR A 90 -14.64 -2.19 -4.41
CA TYR A 90 -13.63 -3.19 -4.77
C TYR A 90 -14.24 -4.40 -5.52
N ASP A 91 -15.47 -4.79 -5.21
CA ASP A 91 -16.16 -5.92 -5.87
C ASP A 91 -16.51 -5.60 -7.33
N ASP A 92 -16.89 -4.34 -7.59
CA ASP A 92 -17.23 -3.85 -8.93
C ASP A 92 -16.51 -2.54 -9.26
N PRO A 93 -15.17 -2.55 -9.43
CA PRO A 93 -14.37 -1.34 -9.65
C PRO A 93 -14.79 -0.56 -10.90
N GLN A 94 -15.27 -1.24 -11.95
CA GLN A 94 -15.64 -0.59 -13.21
C GLN A 94 -16.84 0.35 -13.03
N ASN A 95 -17.75 0.03 -12.12
CA ASN A 95 -18.93 0.84 -11.81
C ASN A 95 -18.75 1.71 -10.56
N SER A 96 -17.62 1.62 -9.85
CA SER A 96 -17.32 2.45 -8.70
C SER A 96 -16.96 3.88 -9.12
N GLU A 97 -17.66 4.86 -8.57
CA GLU A 97 -17.34 6.27 -8.78
C GLU A 97 -15.96 6.64 -8.18
N LEU A 98 -15.61 6.09 -7.01
CA LEU A 98 -14.33 6.34 -6.35
C LEU A 98 -13.15 5.74 -7.14
N TYR A 99 -13.31 4.51 -7.66
CA TYR A 99 -12.31 3.91 -8.54
C TYR A 99 -12.10 4.73 -9.81
N GLN A 100 -13.19 5.17 -10.46
CA GLN A 100 -13.10 6.02 -11.65
C GLN A 100 -12.48 7.40 -11.34
N LYS A 101 -12.72 7.96 -10.15
CA LYS A 101 -12.03 9.17 -9.68
C LYS A 101 -10.53 8.92 -9.51
N ALA A 102 -10.15 7.82 -8.87
CA ALA A 102 -8.74 7.46 -8.68
C ALA A 102 -8.00 7.31 -10.02
N LEU A 103 -8.61 6.63 -11.01
CA LEU A 103 -8.05 6.52 -12.36
C LEU A 103 -7.88 7.88 -13.06
N ARG A 104 -8.87 8.78 -12.94
CA ARG A 104 -8.74 10.13 -13.51
C ARG A 104 -7.61 10.92 -12.86
N PHE A 105 -7.47 10.83 -11.55
CA PHE A 105 -6.37 11.50 -10.82
C PHE A 105 -5.01 10.91 -11.20
N GLU A 106 -4.91 9.58 -11.36
CA GLU A 106 -3.68 8.95 -11.87
C GLU A 106 -3.32 9.49 -13.27
N THR A 107 -4.29 9.57 -14.18
CA THR A 107 -4.06 10.05 -15.54
C THR A 107 -3.58 11.50 -15.53
N SER A 108 -4.30 12.40 -14.87
CA SER A 108 -3.93 13.82 -14.77
C SER A 108 -2.61 14.01 -14.02
N GLY A 109 -2.35 13.18 -12.99
CA GLY A 109 -1.11 13.21 -12.23
C GLY A 109 0.10 12.80 -13.09
N LYS A 110 -0.03 11.78 -13.93
CA LYS A 110 1.04 11.37 -14.86
C LYS A 110 1.35 12.44 -15.89
N GLU A 111 0.35 13.15 -16.40
CA GLU A 111 0.54 14.31 -17.27
C GLU A 111 1.28 15.45 -16.55
N ALA A 112 1.09 15.59 -15.24
CA ALA A 112 1.78 16.55 -14.36
C ALA A 112 3.15 16.08 -13.84
N GLY A 113 3.59 14.85 -14.18
CA GLY A 113 4.88 14.30 -13.76
C GLY A 113 4.83 13.36 -12.54
N MET A 114 3.64 12.99 -12.06
CA MET A 114 3.48 12.04 -10.95
C MET A 114 4.07 10.68 -11.32
N THR A 115 4.87 10.11 -10.41
CA THR A 115 5.48 8.77 -10.56
C THR A 115 4.69 7.68 -9.85
N GLU A 116 3.83 8.05 -8.92
CA GLU A 116 2.96 7.11 -8.19
C GLU A 116 1.94 6.49 -9.12
N SER A 117 1.58 5.22 -8.88
CA SER A 117 0.58 4.48 -9.64
C SER A 117 -0.60 4.08 -8.77
N LEU A 118 -1.76 3.88 -9.38
CA LEU A 118 -2.94 3.39 -8.68
C LEU A 118 -2.71 1.99 -8.08
N SER A 119 -1.92 1.13 -8.77
CA SER A 119 -1.53 -0.18 -8.23
C SER A 119 -0.76 -0.04 -6.92
N LYS A 120 0.15 0.94 -6.84
CA LYS A 120 0.92 1.22 -5.64
C LYS A 120 0.04 1.77 -4.52
N ALA A 121 -0.91 2.65 -4.82
CA ALA A 121 -1.86 3.15 -3.83
C ALA A 121 -2.72 2.02 -3.22
N PHE A 122 -3.18 1.06 -4.04
CA PHE A 122 -3.87 -0.13 -3.55
C PHE A 122 -2.96 -1.03 -2.72
N LEU A 123 -1.71 -1.23 -3.14
CA LEU A 123 -0.73 -2.00 -2.37
C LEU A 123 -0.53 -1.39 -0.98
N ASP A 124 -0.24 -0.09 -0.90
CA ASP A 124 0.00 0.61 0.35
C ASP A 124 -1.24 0.55 1.27
N ARG A 125 -2.44 0.72 0.70
CA ARG A 125 -3.70 0.56 1.44
C ARG A 125 -3.83 -0.84 2.03
N GLY A 126 -3.59 -1.86 1.21
CA GLY A 126 -3.67 -3.27 1.61
C GLY A 126 -2.66 -3.62 2.69
N ILE A 127 -1.40 -3.20 2.54
CA ILE A 127 -0.33 -3.42 3.52
C ILE A 127 -0.65 -2.70 4.84
N ASN A 128 -1.13 -1.47 4.80
CA ASN A 128 -1.52 -0.74 6.01
C ASN A 128 -2.62 -1.47 6.78
N LEU A 129 -3.65 -1.97 6.09
CA LEU A 129 -4.72 -2.75 6.71
C LEU A 129 -4.20 -4.09 7.26
N TYR A 130 -3.31 -4.77 6.54
CA TYR A 130 -2.66 -6.00 6.99
C TYR A 130 -1.85 -5.78 8.27
N ASN A 131 -1.04 -4.73 8.33
CA ASN A 131 -0.17 -4.41 9.46
C ASN A 131 -0.95 -4.04 10.74
N ILE A 132 -2.16 -3.50 10.62
CA ILE A 132 -3.06 -3.24 11.74
C ILE A 132 -4.06 -4.39 11.98
N GLU A 133 -3.77 -5.57 11.41
CA GLU A 133 -4.54 -6.82 11.58
C GLU A 133 -6.01 -6.75 11.10
N LYS A 134 -6.35 -5.76 10.25
CA LYS A 134 -7.64 -5.69 9.56
C LYS A 134 -7.62 -6.55 8.28
N TYR A 135 -7.34 -7.83 8.45
CA TYR A 135 -7.04 -8.75 7.36
C TYR A 135 -8.18 -8.88 6.35
N GLU A 136 -9.43 -9.01 6.80
CA GLU A 136 -10.58 -9.07 5.90
C GLU A 136 -10.67 -7.84 4.99
N SER A 137 -10.45 -6.64 5.56
CA SER A 137 -10.45 -5.39 4.79
C SER A 137 -9.23 -5.22 3.90
N ALA A 138 -8.11 -5.92 4.19
CA ALA A 138 -6.88 -5.86 3.41
C ALA A 138 -6.98 -6.64 2.08
N ILE A 139 -7.84 -7.67 2.03
CA ILE A 139 -7.90 -8.60 0.89
C ILE A 139 -8.22 -7.86 -0.41
N ALA A 140 -9.27 -7.07 -0.43
CA ALA A 140 -9.77 -6.43 -1.65
C ALA A 140 -8.75 -5.45 -2.28
N PRO A 141 -8.13 -4.49 -1.57
CA PRO A 141 -7.09 -3.66 -2.15
C PRO A 141 -5.85 -4.47 -2.56
N LEU A 142 -5.45 -5.51 -1.81
CA LEU A 142 -4.35 -6.39 -2.22
C LEU A 142 -4.68 -7.16 -3.50
N LEU A 143 -5.92 -7.62 -3.69
CA LEU A 143 -6.35 -8.28 -4.91
C LEU A 143 -6.22 -7.36 -6.12
N LEU A 144 -6.69 -6.11 -6.04
CA LEU A 144 -6.54 -5.15 -7.13
C LEU A 144 -5.07 -4.86 -7.42
N ALA A 145 -4.25 -4.60 -6.40
CA ALA A 145 -2.81 -4.38 -6.57
C ALA A 145 -2.13 -5.58 -7.25
N ALA A 146 -2.40 -6.80 -6.80
CA ALA A 146 -1.84 -8.03 -7.38
C ALA A 146 -2.30 -8.29 -8.83
N GLN A 147 -3.55 -7.96 -9.16
CA GLN A 147 -4.07 -8.02 -10.53
C GLN A 147 -3.39 -7.01 -11.44
N MET A 148 -3.02 -5.84 -10.91
CA MET A 148 -2.28 -4.79 -11.61
C MET A 148 -0.77 -5.03 -11.66
N GLY A 149 -0.26 -6.14 -11.08
CA GLY A 149 1.12 -6.58 -11.21
C GLY A 149 2.01 -6.40 -9.97
N GLU A 150 1.48 -5.90 -8.86
CA GLU A 150 2.25 -5.76 -7.62
C GLU A 150 2.52 -7.14 -6.99
N SER A 151 3.76 -7.62 -7.10
CA SER A 151 4.15 -8.95 -6.59
C SER A 151 4.11 -9.04 -5.06
N GLU A 152 4.34 -7.94 -4.37
CA GLU A 152 4.25 -7.84 -2.92
C GLU A 152 2.80 -8.05 -2.44
N ALA A 153 1.82 -7.51 -3.15
CA ALA A 153 0.41 -7.76 -2.86
C ALA A 153 0.05 -9.24 -3.02
N ALA A 154 0.55 -9.89 -4.08
CA ALA A 154 0.36 -11.32 -4.27
C ALA A 154 0.99 -12.15 -3.14
N THR A 155 2.13 -11.71 -2.60
CA THR A 155 2.77 -12.34 -1.44
C THR A 155 1.89 -12.28 -0.19
N HIS A 156 1.36 -11.10 0.13
CA HIS A 156 0.44 -10.93 1.27
C HIS A 156 -0.86 -11.74 1.12
N LEU A 157 -1.41 -11.82 -0.10
CA LEU A 157 -2.55 -12.70 -0.37
C LEU A 157 -2.22 -14.17 -0.13
N GLY A 158 -1.03 -14.61 -0.56
CA GLY A 158 -0.54 -15.96 -0.28
C GLY A 158 -0.54 -16.26 1.23
N ASP A 159 -0.05 -15.34 2.05
CA ASP A 159 -0.05 -15.47 3.50
C ASP A 159 -1.48 -15.48 4.10
N LEU A 160 -2.36 -14.57 3.65
CA LEU A 160 -3.74 -14.50 4.14
C LEU A 160 -4.47 -15.82 3.96
N TYR A 161 -4.39 -16.43 2.76
CA TYR A 161 -4.98 -17.74 2.49
C TYR A 161 -4.24 -18.89 3.19
N PHE A 162 -2.91 -18.78 3.38
CA PHE A 162 -2.12 -19.82 4.05
C PHE A 162 -2.48 -19.96 5.52
N TYR A 163 -2.58 -18.83 6.22
CA TYR A 163 -2.85 -18.78 7.65
C TYR A 163 -4.33 -18.67 8.01
N GLY A 164 -5.20 -18.41 7.02
CA GLY A 164 -6.62 -18.18 7.26
C GLY A 164 -6.89 -16.83 7.95
N HIS A 165 -6.12 -15.82 7.62
CA HIS A 165 -6.27 -14.49 8.20
C HIS A 165 -7.31 -13.68 7.41
N GLY A 166 -8.48 -13.42 8.00
CA GLY A 166 -9.58 -12.69 7.37
C GLY A 166 -10.35 -13.48 6.29
N VAL A 167 -9.92 -14.70 6.00
CA VAL A 167 -10.54 -15.68 5.10
C VAL A 167 -10.33 -17.08 5.67
N ASP A 168 -11.07 -18.07 5.18
CA ASP A 168 -10.78 -19.47 5.48
C ASP A 168 -9.43 -19.87 4.87
N THR A 169 -8.71 -20.78 5.57
CA THR A 169 -7.46 -21.34 5.04
C THR A 169 -7.72 -22.05 3.72
N ASP A 170 -7.02 -21.64 2.68
CA ASP A 170 -7.10 -22.22 1.33
C ASP A 170 -5.67 -22.32 0.75
N TYR A 171 -5.09 -23.52 0.82
CA TYR A 171 -3.74 -23.77 0.33
C TYR A 171 -3.64 -23.71 -1.20
N GLU A 172 -4.73 -23.95 -1.94
CA GLU A 172 -4.74 -23.79 -3.40
C GLU A 172 -4.63 -22.32 -3.78
N GLN A 173 -5.44 -21.44 -3.16
CA GLN A 173 -5.33 -20.00 -3.36
C GLN A 173 -3.98 -19.45 -2.89
N SER A 174 -3.49 -19.93 -1.75
CA SER A 174 -2.16 -19.56 -1.25
C SER A 174 -1.06 -19.90 -2.25
N TYR A 175 -1.06 -21.12 -2.77
CA TYR A 175 -0.09 -21.53 -3.78
C TYR A 175 -0.19 -20.70 -5.06
N TYR A 176 -1.41 -20.44 -5.54
CA TYR A 176 -1.65 -19.60 -6.71
C TYR A 176 -0.99 -18.21 -6.56
N TRP A 177 -1.23 -17.55 -5.43
CA TRP A 177 -0.71 -16.22 -5.19
C TRP A 177 0.81 -16.20 -4.98
N PHE A 178 1.35 -17.16 -4.23
CA PHE A 178 2.80 -17.30 -4.11
C PHE A 178 3.47 -17.61 -5.45
N ALA A 179 2.87 -18.48 -6.29
CA ALA A 179 3.40 -18.78 -7.60
C ALA A 179 3.41 -17.53 -8.52
N LYS A 180 2.38 -16.69 -8.43
CA LYS A 180 2.32 -15.43 -9.16
C LYS A 180 3.42 -14.46 -8.70
N ALA A 181 3.64 -14.31 -7.39
CA ALA A 181 4.73 -13.49 -6.85
C ALA A 181 6.12 -14.04 -7.21
N ALA A 182 6.29 -15.37 -7.17
CA ALA A 182 7.55 -16.04 -7.47
C ALA A 182 8.01 -15.83 -8.92
N GLN A 183 7.08 -15.64 -9.87
CA GLN A 183 7.40 -15.29 -11.26
C GLN A 183 8.13 -13.93 -11.39
N SER A 184 7.91 -13.03 -10.44
CA SER A 184 8.61 -11.75 -10.32
C SER A 184 9.86 -11.83 -9.43
N ASN A 185 10.40 -13.02 -9.25
CA ASN A 185 11.57 -13.30 -8.40
C ASN A 185 11.40 -12.91 -6.93
N ASN A 186 10.15 -12.86 -6.41
CA ASN A 186 9.92 -12.63 -5.00
C ASN A 186 10.48 -13.81 -4.19
N ALA A 187 11.56 -13.56 -3.46
CA ALA A 187 12.32 -14.58 -2.76
C ALA A 187 11.53 -15.23 -1.61
N TYR A 188 10.70 -14.47 -0.90
CA TYR A 188 9.84 -15.01 0.14
C TYR A 188 8.75 -15.93 -0.43
N ALA A 189 8.12 -15.56 -1.54
CA ALA A 189 7.13 -16.40 -2.20
C ALA A 189 7.73 -17.72 -2.70
N GLN A 190 8.96 -17.68 -3.25
CA GLN A 190 9.69 -18.89 -3.64
C GLN A 190 9.97 -19.79 -2.44
N TYR A 191 10.40 -19.22 -1.31
CA TYR A 191 10.57 -19.95 -0.06
C TYR A 191 9.26 -20.57 0.43
N SER A 192 8.15 -19.80 0.38
CA SER A 192 6.84 -20.27 0.81
C SER A 192 6.35 -21.46 -0.02
N ILE A 193 6.59 -21.45 -1.34
CA ILE A 193 6.29 -22.61 -2.21
C ILE A 193 7.12 -23.83 -1.79
N ALA A 194 8.43 -23.65 -1.54
CA ALA A 194 9.27 -24.76 -1.04
C ALA A 194 8.70 -25.34 0.26
N PHE A 195 8.26 -24.47 1.16
CA PHE A 195 7.64 -24.89 2.42
C PHE A 195 6.34 -25.68 2.21
N MET A 196 5.51 -25.29 1.24
CA MET A 196 4.30 -26.04 0.88
C MET A 196 4.62 -27.45 0.38
N TYR A 197 5.68 -27.63 -0.42
CA TYR A 197 6.18 -28.96 -0.82
C TYR A 197 6.72 -29.78 0.36
N ILE A 198 7.41 -29.16 1.33
CA ILE A 198 7.86 -29.84 2.56
C ILE A 198 6.67 -30.36 3.35
N LYS A 199 5.61 -29.57 3.48
CA LYS A 199 4.43 -29.92 4.28
C LYS A 199 3.43 -30.80 3.55
N GLY A 200 3.45 -30.83 2.22
CA GLY A 200 2.44 -31.48 1.40
C GLY A 200 1.09 -30.72 1.47
N GLN A 201 1.15 -29.39 1.47
CA GLN A 201 -0.02 -28.52 1.52
C GLN A 201 -0.41 -28.11 0.10
N PHE A 202 -1.58 -28.53 -0.37
CA PHE A 202 -2.06 -28.43 -1.76
C PHE A 202 -1.24 -29.27 -2.76
N VAL A 203 0.07 -29.28 -2.64
CA VAL A 203 1.02 -30.04 -3.48
C VAL A 203 1.51 -31.28 -2.74
N GLU A 204 1.76 -32.40 -3.45
CA GLU A 204 2.38 -33.57 -2.85
C GLU A 204 3.84 -33.26 -2.45
N LYS A 205 4.31 -33.92 -1.38
CA LYS A 205 5.71 -33.75 -0.93
C LYS A 205 6.67 -34.17 -2.04
N ASP A 206 7.61 -33.28 -2.35
CA ASP A 206 8.58 -33.51 -3.43
C ASP A 206 9.90 -32.79 -3.09
N ASP A 207 10.88 -33.56 -2.66
CA ASP A 207 12.19 -33.02 -2.27
C ASP A 207 12.93 -32.36 -3.45
N THR A 208 12.66 -32.77 -4.68
CA THR A 208 13.24 -32.13 -5.88
C THR A 208 12.69 -30.72 -6.05
N GLN A 209 11.38 -30.54 -5.86
CA GLN A 209 10.77 -29.21 -5.90
C GLN A 209 11.22 -28.35 -4.72
N VAL A 210 11.36 -28.95 -3.52
CA VAL A 210 11.90 -28.23 -2.35
C VAL A 210 13.27 -27.65 -2.66
N ILE A 211 14.21 -28.47 -3.15
CA ILE A 211 15.57 -28.02 -3.49
C ILE A 211 15.54 -26.93 -4.55
N LYS A 212 14.73 -27.10 -5.60
CA LYS A 212 14.59 -26.13 -6.69
C LYS A 212 14.13 -24.77 -6.16
N TRP A 213 13.04 -24.74 -5.40
CA TRP A 213 12.47 -23.51 -4.91
C TRP A 213 13.30 -22.84 -3.80
N MET A 214 13.94 -23.65 -2.92
CA MET A 214 14.89 -23.15 -1.93
C MET A 214 16.10 -22.48 -2.60
N LYS A 215 16.63 -23.10 -3.66
CA LYS A 215 17.76 -22.54 -4.42
C LYS A 215 17.37 -21.19 -5.04
N LEU A 216 16.22 -21.09 -5.71
CA LEU A 216 15.74 -19.84 -6.27
C LEU A 216 15.56 -18.77 -5.20
N ALA A 217 14.97 -19.10 -4.04
CA ALA A 217 14.79 -18.16 -2.94
C ALA A 217 16.15 -17.68 -2.39
N ALA A 218 17.15 -18.55 -2.25
CA ALA A 218 18.48 -18.19 -1.79
C ALA A 218 19.21 -17.29 -2.80
N GLU A 219 19.16 -17.61 -4.09
CA GLU A 219 19.71 -16.81 -5.19
C GLU A 219 19.08 -15.41 -5.25
N ASN A 220 17.78 -15.30 -4.94
CA ASN A 220 17.04 -14.03 -4.86
C ASN A 220 17.14 -13.34 -3.49
N GLY A 221 17.98 -13.82 -2.59
CA GLY A 221 18.38 -13.13 -1.36
C GLY A 221 17.57 -13.46 -0.12
N TYR A 222 16.73 -14.52 -0.12
CA TYR A 222 16.00 -14.89 1.09
C TYR A 222 16.93 -15.56 2.11
N THR A 223 17.18 -14.88 3.21
CA THR A 223 18.19 -15.27 4.21
C THR A 223 17.98 -16.67 4.81
N GLU A 224 16.72 -17.04 5.08
CA GLU A 224 16.42 -18.38 5.64
C GLU A 224 16.68 -19.50 4.60
N ALA A 225 16.43 -19.23 3.32
CA ALA A 225 16.76 -20.18 2.27
C ALA A 225 18.28 -20.33 2.12
N GLN A 226 19.05 -19.25 2.18
CA GLN A 226 20.52 -19.26 2.17
C GLN A 226 21.08 -20.11 3.31
N LYS A 227 20.61 -19.88 4.54
CA LYS A 227 21.02 -20.70 5.71
C LYS A 227 20.69 -22.18 5.52
N ASN A 228 19.51 -22.51 5.00
CA ASN A 228 19.08 -23.88 4.77
C ASN A 228 19.88 -24.58 3.66
N MET A 229 20.41 -23.84 2.70
CA MET A 229 21.26 -24.35 1.64
C MET A 229 22.76 -24.42 2.04
N GLY A 230 23.15 -23.85 3.19
CA GLY A 230 24.52 -23.85 3.70
C GLY A 230 25.43 -22.81 3.02
N GLU A 231 24.84 -21.77 2.47
CA GLU A 231 25.54 -20.63 1.89
C GLU A 231 25.78 -19.51 2.89
#